data_a0202e45bbdc0b196c97f9f171462c33
#
_entry.id   a0202e45bbdc0b196c97f9f171462c33
#
_cell.length_a   1.000
_cell.length_b   1.000
_cell.length_c   1.000
_cell.angle_alpha   90.00
_cell.angle_beta   90.00
_cell.angle_gamma   90.00
#
_symmetry.space_group_name_H-M   'P 1'
#
loop_
_entity.id
_entity.type
_entity.pdbx_description
1 polymer ?
#
loop_
_entity_poly.entity_id
_entity_poly.type
_entity_poly.pdbx_seq_one_letter_code
_entity_poly.pdbx_strand_id
1 'polypeptide(L)'
;MLYQLHELTRNLLAPWVHQAQANARFFANQGHWWSQMPGADRLAAVNELFHRIGKDYEKPEWGINEIDVDGERVPIVVHEEVSKPFCKLLRFKRHSNEADQLNTMLNQPFVLVVAPLSGHYATLLRDTVRTLLRDHRVYVTDWVDARMV
;
A
#
# COMPACT_ATOMS: atom_id res chain seq x y z
N MET A 1 -2.33 14.31 -23.10
CA MET A 1 -1.33 13.89 -24.13
C MET A 1 -0.03 13.34 -23.52
N LEU A 2 0.71 14.08 -22.67
CA LEU A 2 1.95 13.53 -22.05
C LEU A 2 1.74 12.26 -21.23
N TYR A 3 0.64 12.18 -20.47
CA TYR A 3 0.30 11.03 -19.66
C TYR A 3 0.01 9.77 -20.51
N GLN A 4 -0.77 9.92 -21.56
CA GLN A 4 -1.07 8.81 -22.49
C GLN A 4 0.18 8.29 -23.20
N LEU A 5 1.11 9.19 -23.54
CA LEU A 5 2.39 8.80 -24.12
C LEU A 5 3.25 8.02 -23.11
N HIS A 6 3.25 8.46 -21.85
CA HIS A 6 3.94 7.77 -20.77
C HIS A 6 3.38 6.36 -20.53
N GLU A 7 2.06 6.21 -20.49
CA GLU A 7 1.39 4.91 -20.34
C GLU A 7 1.67 3.97 -21.53
N LEU A 8 1.63 4.49 -22.76
CA LEU A 8 2.00 3.72 -23.94
C LEU A 8 3.46 3.23 -23.87
N THR A 9 4.37 4.12 -23.50
CA THR A 9 5.80 3.76 -23.36
C THR A 9 5.99 2.69 -22.28
N ARG A 10 5.27 2.80 -21.17
CA ARG A 10 5.33 1.82 -20.07
C ARG A 10 4.80 0.46 -20.49
N ASN A 11 3.66 0.41 -21.18
CA ASN A 11 3.06 -0.84 -21.66
C ASN A 11 3.96 -1.54 -22.70
N LEU A 12 4.64 -0.78 -23.56
CA LEU A 12 5.63 -1.31 -24.49
C LEU A 12 6.87 -1.87 -23.80
N LEU A 13 7.27 -1.27 -22.66
CA LEU A 13 8.42 -1.70 -21.89
C LEU A 13 8.13 -2.84 -20.89
N ALA A 14 6.85 -3.12 -20.59
CA ALA A 14 6.47 -4.12 -19.60
C ALA A 14 7.13 -5.51 -19.80
N PRO A 15 7.20 -6.09 -21.01
CA PRO A 15 7.89 -7.36 -21.24
C PRO A 15 9.37 -7.30 -20.85
N TRP A 16 10.05 -6.18 -21.14
CA TRP A 16 11.46 -5.96 -20.84
C TRP A 16 11.72 -5.79 -19.35
N VAL A 17 10.77 -5.25 -18.61
CA VAL A 17 10.84 -5.08 -17.15
C VAL A 17 10.91 -6.44 -16.44
N HIS A 18 10.09 -7.40 -16.87
CA HIS A 18 10.15 -8.78 -16.34
C HIS A 18 11.46 -9.47 -16.67
N GLN A 19 11.94 -9.30 -17.91
CA GLN A 19 13.23 -9.84 -18.33
C GLN A 19 14.40 -9.21 -17.55
N ALA A 20 14.34 -7.90 -17.29
CA ALA A 20 15.34 -7.19 -16.49
C ALA A 20 15.43 -7.74 -15.06
N GLN A 21 14.31 -8.10 -14.44
CA GLN A 21 14.31 -8.73 -13.12
C GLN A 21 15.03 -10.10 -13.13
N ALA A 22 14.73 -10.92 -14.13
CA ALA A 22 15.40 -12.22 -14.28
C ALA A 22 16.91 -12.06 -14.47
N ASN A 23 17.32 -11.11 -15.31
CA ASN A 23 18.72 -10.79 -15.56
C ASN A 23 19.42 -10.25 -14.31
N ALA A 24 18.77 -9.34 -13.56
CA ALA A 24 19.32 -8.81 -12.30
C ALA A 24 19.62 -9.95 -11.31
N ARG A 25 18.67 -10.87 -11.12
CA ARG A 25 18.84 -12.03 -10.24
C ARG A 25 19.95 -12.97 -10.74
N PHE A 26 20.05 -13.15 -12.05
CA PHE A 26 21.07 -13.98 -12.66
C PHE A 26 22.48 -13.43 -12.37
N PHE A 27 22.70 -12.12 -12.59
CA PHE A 27 23.99 -11.48 -12.36
C PHE A 27 24.32 -11.27 -10.87
N ALA A 28 23.31 -11.14 -10.01
CA ALA A 28 23.49 -11.00 -8.57
C ALA A 28 23.79 -12.34 -7.85
N ASN A 29 23.62 -13.48 -8.51
CA ASN A 29 23.83 -14.79 -7.90
C ASN A 29 25.32 -15.11 -7.74
N GLN A 30 25.86 -14.92 -6.55
CA GLN A 30 27.28 -15.09 -6.20
C GLN A 30 27.81 -16.54 -6.39
N GLY A 31 26.94 -17.50 -6.60
CA GLY A 31 27.34 -18.91 -6.84
C GLY A 31 27.78 -19.19 -8.27
N HIS A 32 27.69 -18.24 -9.21
CA HIS A 32 28.02 -18.43 -10.61
C HIS A 32 29.27 -17.65 -11.00
N TRP A 33 30.08 -18.24 -11.90
CA TRP A 33 31.33 -17.64 -12.41
C TRP A 33 31.12 -16.26 -13.08
N TRP A 34 29.91 -15.96 -13.60
CA TRP A 34 29.58 -14.67 -14.19
C TRP A 34 29.62 -13.52 -13.17
N SER A 35 29.32 -13.78 -11.90
CA SER A 35 29.36 -12.74 -10.86
C SER A 35 30.78 -12.24 -10.57
N GLN A 36 31.78 -12.99 -10.98
CA GLN A 36 33.20 -12.61 -10.84
C GLN A 36 33.74 -11.80 -12.03
N MET A 37 32.92 -11.60 -13.07
CA MET A 37 33.32 -10.79 -14.21
C MET A 37 33.33 -9.29 -13.85
N PRO A 38 34.36 -8.54 -14.31
CA PRO A 38 34.38 -7.10 -14.12
C PRO A 38 33.11 -6.43 -14.68
N GLY A 39 32.34 -5.77 -13.84
CA GLY A 39 31.12 -5.08 -14.27
C GLY A 39 29.81 -5.88 -14.08
N ALA A 40 29.83 -7.12 -13.61
CA ALA A 40 28.62 -7.90 -13.33
C ALA A 40 27.69 -7.17 -12.33
N ASP A 41 28.27 -6.56 -11.28
CA ASP A 41 27.54 -5.78 -10.29
C ASP A 41 26.83 -4.56 -10.92
N ARG A 42 27.49 -3.89 -11.87
CA ARG A 42 26.90 -2.75 -12.59
C ARG A 42 25.75 -3.19 -13.48
N LEU A 43 25.90 -4.32 -14.18
CA LEU A 43 24.83 -4.88 -14.98
C LEU A 43 23.64 -5.32 -14.12
N ALA A 44 23.89 -5.96 -12.98
CA ALA A 44 22.85 -6.29 -12.03
C ALA A 44 22.10 -5.02 -11.53
N ALA A 45 22.85 -3.99 -11.14
CA ALA A 45 22.28 -2.73 -10.67
C ALA A 45 21.46 -2.00 -11.76
N VAL A 46 21.93 -1.96 -12.99
CA VAL A 46 21.19 -1.35 -14.12
C VAL A 46 19.89 -2.13 -14.39
N ASN A 47 19.94 -3.45 -14.45
CA ASN A 47 18.74 -4.27 -14.65
C ASN A 47 17.75 -4.12 -13.49
N GLU A 48 18.23 -4.06 -12.25
CA GLU A 48 17.39 -3.80 -11.07
C GLU A 48 16.74 -2.43 -11.14
N LEU A 49 17.47 -1.39 -11.56
CA LEU A 49 16.92 -0.05 -11.75
C LEU A 49 15.82 -0.04 -12.82
N PHE A 50 16.05 -0.68 -13.97
CA PHE A 50 15.01 -0.82 -15.01
C PHE A 50 13.77 -1.54 -14.49
N HIS A 51 13.96 -2.62 -13.73
CA HIS A 51 12.85 -3.33 -13.12
C HIS A 51 12.05 -2.43 -12.16
N ARG A 52 12.73 -1.67 -11.28
CA ARG A 52 12.07 -0.77 -10.32
C ARG A 52 11.31 0.37 -11.00
N ILE A 53 11.88 0.96 -12.07
CA ILE A 53 11.22 2.06 -12.81
C ILE A 53 9.95 1.55 -13.52
N GLY A 54 9.99 0.34 -14.06
CA GLY A 54 8.88 -0.23 -14.83
C GLY A 54 7.86 -1.01 -13.99
N LYS A 55 8.15 -1.27 -12.71
CA LYS A 55 7.27 -2.07 -11.86
C LYS A 55 6.06 -1.28 -11.43
N ASP A 56 4.87 -1.85 -11.64
CA ASP A 56 3.65 -1.40 -10.99
C ASP A 56 3.63 -1.89 -9.53
N TYR A 57 3.50 -0.94 -8.63
CA TYR A 57 3.32 -1.23 -7.21
C TYR A 57 1.82 -1.27 -6.92
N GLU A 58 1.31 -2.47 -6.75
CA GLU A 58 -0.06 -2.67 -6.29
C GLU A 58 -0.25 -2.03 -4.91
N LYS A 59 -1.45 -1.51 -4.68
CA LYS A 59 -1.81 -0.96 -3.39
C LYS A 59 -1.81 -2.07 -2.34
N PRO A 60 -1.02 -1.95 -1.26
CA PRO A 60 -1.05 -2.93 -0.19
C PRO A 60 -2.42 -2.95 0.50
N GLU A 61 -2.83 -4.11 0.97
CA GLU A 61 -4.00 -4.22 1.84
C GLU A 61 -3.76 -3.54 3.19
N TRP A 62 -4.85 -3.09 3.83
CA TRP A 62 -4.77 -2.49 5.16
C TRP A 62 -4.27 -3.48 6.20
N GLY A 63 -4.69 -4.74 6.16
CA GLY A 63 -4.24 -5.80 7.06
C GLY A 63 -4.50 -5.49 8.54
N ILE A 64 -5.55 -4.70 8.84
CA ILE A 64 -6.01 -4.40 10.20
C ILE A 64 -7.28 -5.21 10.42
N ASN A 65 -7.11 -6.45 10.87
CA ASN A 65 -8.23 -7.36 11.11
C ASN A 65 -8.70 -7.32 12.56
N GLU A 66 -7.79 -7.01 13.47
CA GLU A 66 -8.05 -6.90 14.91
C GLU A 66 -7.11 -5.88 15.55
N ILE A 67 -7.52 -5.36 16.70
CA ILE A 67 -6.68 -4.53 17.58
C ILE A 67 -6.85 -5.01 19.02
N ASP A 68 -5.84 -4.72 19.84
CA ASP A 68 -5.92 -4.88 21.29
C ASP A 68 -6.45 -3.59 21.92
N VAL A 69 -7.54 -3.70 22.67
CA VAL A 69 -8.13 -2.62 23.48
C VAL A 69 -8.23 -3.15 24.90
N ASP A 70 -7.46 -2.60 25.79
CA ASP A 70 -7.44 -2.95 27.22
C ASP A 70 -7.20 -4.47 27.50
N GLY A 71 -6.40 -5.12 26.63
CA GLY A 71 -6.07 -6.54 26.74
C GLY A 71 -7.08 -7.46 26.04
N GLU A 72 -8.11 -6.91 25.41
CA GLU A 72 -9.10 -7.68 24.65
C GLU A 72 -8.91 -7.47 23.14
N ARG A 73 -8.99 -8.56 22.37
CA ARG A 73 -8.90 -8.52 20.91
C ARG A 73 -10.23 -8.15 20.29
N VAL A 74 -10.28 -6.98 19.69
CA VAL A 74 -11.47 -6.42 19.04
C VAL A 74 -11.33 -6.54 17.53
N PRO A 75 -12.23 -7.29 16.87
CA PRO A 75 -12.22 -7.39 15.41
C PRO A 75 -12.56 -6.06 14.75
N ILE A 76 -11.90 -5.83 13.61
CA ILE A 76 -12.07 -4.61 12.80
C ILE A 76 -12.63 -4.98 11.42
N VAL A 77 -13.65 -4.23 11.01
CA VAL A 77 -14.18 -4.29 9.63
C VAL A 77 -14.03 -2.92 8.98
N VAL A 78 -13.48 -2.92 7.78
CA VAL A 78 -13.33 -1.69 6.98
C VAL A 78 -14.57 -1.52 6.10
N HIS A 79 -15.26 -0.40 6.27
CA HIS A 79 -16.41 -0.02 5.46
C HIS A 79 -16.07 1.17 4.57
N GLU A 80 -16.53 1.15 3.34
CA GLU A 80 -16.52 2.29 2.44
C GLU A 80 -17.78 3.11 2.69
N GLU A 81 -17.65 4.25 3.39
CA GLU A 81 -18.77 5.11 3.73
C GLU A 81 -19.16 6.04 2.57
N VAL A 82 -18.16 6.52 1.83
CA VAL A 82 -18.35 7.40 0.67
C VAL A 82 -17.40 6.99 -0.43
N SER A 83 -17.92 6.88 -1.64
CA SER A 83 -17.14 6.67 -2.87
C SER A 83 -17.26 7.87 -3.78
N LYS A 84 -16.14 8.45 -4.16
CA LYS A 84 -16.02 9.51 -5.16
C LYS A 84 -15.01 9.06 -6.22
N PRO A 85 -15.02 9.60 -7.44
CA PRO A 85 -14.12 9.14 -8.50
C PRO A 85 -12.65 9.07 -8.09
N PHE A 86 -12.15 10.04 -7.33
CA PHE A 86 -10.75 10.15 -6.96
C PHE A 86 -10.45 9.84 -5.49
N CYS A 87 -11.48 9.65 -4.65
CA CYS A 87 -11.28 9.45 -3.22
C CYS A 87 -12.40 8.62 -2.61
N LYS A 88 -12.05 7.67 -1.76
CA LYS A 88 -12.97 6.92 -0.90
C LYS A 88 -12.80 7.38 0.53
N LEU A 89 -13.89 7.41 1.28
CA LEU A 89 -13.86 7.56 2.73
C LEU A 89 -14.06 6.19 3.35
N LEU A 90 -13.01 5.69 3.98
CA LEU A 90 -13.02 4.42 4.68
C LEU A 90 -13.28 4.65 6.17
N ARG A 91 -14.13 3.82 6.76
CA ARG A 91 -14.38 3.76 8.19
C ARG A 91 -13.90 2.43 8.73
N PHE A 92 -13.07 2.48 9.77
CA PHE A 92 -12.62 1.31 10.50
C PHE A 92 -13.55 1.09 11.69
N LYS A 93 -14.43 0.10 11.58
CA LYS A 93 -15.44 -0.20 12.59
C LYS A 93 -14.98 -1.34 13.48
N ARG A 94 -14.94 -1.08 14.78
CA ARG A 94 -14.69 -2.10 15.81
C ARG A 94 -15.99 -2.84 16.12
N HIS A 95 -15.89 -4.13 16.33
CA HIS A 95 -16.99 -4.98 16.71
C HIS A 95 -16.76 -5.55 18.10
N SER A 96 -17.71 -5.40 19.00
CA SER A 96 -17.74 -6.07 20.29
C SER A 96 -19.08 -6.76 20.46
N ASN A 97 -19.07 -7.90 21.14
CA ASN A 97 -20.28 -8.61 21.55
C ASN A 97 -20.81 -8.11 22.90
N GLU A 98 -20.03 -7.30 23.61
CA GLU A 98 -20.43 -6.71 24.91
C GLU A 98 -21.10 -5.37 24.69
N ALA A 99 -22.31 -5.20 25.24
CA ALA A 99 -23.11 -3.99 25.06
C ALA A 99 -22.43 -2.74 25.68
N ASP A 100 -21.82 -2.88 26.84
CA ASP A 100 -21.15 -1.78 27.54
C ASP A 100 -19.90 -1.31 26.81
N GLN A 101 -19.11 -2.26 26.29
CA GLN A 101 -17.93 -1.95 25.49
C GLN A 101 -18.34 -1.29 24.15
N LEU A 102 -19.40 -1.79 23.52
CA LEU A 102 -19.93 -1.19 22.30
C LEU A 102 -20.40 0.26 22.54
N ASN A 103 -21.11 0.52 23.63
CA ASN A 103 -21.54 1.87 23.99
C ASN A 103 -20.36 2.80 24.25
N THR A 104 -19.34 2.32 24.94
CA THR A 104 -18.10 3.09 25.15
C THR A 104 -17.43 3.45 23.82
N MET A 105 -17.29 2.48 22.91
CA MET A 105 -16.71 2.69 21.58
C MET A 105 -17.51 3.68 20.72
N LEU A 106 -18.84 3.66 20.83
CA LEU A 106 -19.72 4.56 20.08
C LEU A 106 -19.66 6.01 20.58
N ASN A 107 -19.34 6.20 21.86
CA ASN A 107 -19.22 7.52 22.48
C ASN A 107 -17.82 8.14 22.34
N GLN A 108 -16.82 7.36 21.91
CA GLN A 108 -15.48 7.89 21.66
C GLN A 108 -15.47 8.93 20.52
N PRO A 109 -14.55 9.90 20.59
CA PRO A 109 -14.40 10.90 19.55
C PRO A 109 -14.04 10.25 18.20
N PHE A 110 -14.41 10.92 17.11
CA PHE A 110 -13.97 10.47 15.79
C PHE A 110 -12.77 11.27 15.30
N VAL A 111 -11.91 10.62 14.55
CA VAL A 111 -10.75 11.22 13.90
C VAL A 111 -10.80 10.93 12.40
N LEU A 112 -10.64 11.99 11.61
CA LEU A 112 -10.42 11.86 10.18
C LEU A 112 -8.92 11.93 9.88
N VAL A 113 -8.36 10.83 9.40
CA VAL A 113 -6.99 10.77 8.91
C VAL A 113 -7.00 11.08 7.41
N VAL A 114 -6.43 12.22 7.05
CA VAL A 114 -6.30 12.64 5.65
C VAL A 114 -4.98 12.12 5.11
N ALA A 115 -5.05 11.13 4.21
CA ALA A 115 -3.85 10.60 3.58
C ALA A 115 -3.24 11.64 2.62
N PRO A 116 -1.90 11.70 2.51
CA PRO A 116 -1.23 12.60 1.58
C PRO A 116 -1.57 12.24 0.12
N LEU A 117 -1.76 13.25 -0.72
CA LEU A 117 -2.09 13.10 -2.14
C LEU A 117 -0.89 12.60 -2.97
N SER A 118 0.33 12.91 -2.53
CA SER A 118 1.52 12.71 -3.35
C SER A 118 2.23 11.39 -3.03
N GLY A 119 2.18 10.47 -3.99
CA GLY A 119 3.16 9.40 -4.12
C GLY A 119 3.02 8.20 -3.17
N HIS A 120 2.04 8.19 -2.25
CA HIS A 120 1.89 7.09 -1.30
C HIS A 120 0.44 6.68 -1.12
N TYR A 121 0.22 5.37 -0.99
CA TYR A 121 -1.08 4.86 -0.62
C TYR A 121 -1.42 5.18 0.83
N ALA A 122 -2.71 5.37 1.13
CA ALA A 122 -3.21 5.61 2.48
C ALA A 122 -2.79 4.51 3.49
N THR A 123 -2.55 3.30 3.00
CA THR A 123 -2.05 2.16 3.79
C THR A 123 -0.68 2.37 4.44
N LEU A 124 0.08 3.40 4.02
CA LEU A 124 1.30 3.83 4.72
C LEU A 124 0.99 4.29 6.16
N LEU A 125 -0.22 4.80 6.41
CA LEU A 125 -0.67 5.26 7.72
C LEU A 125 -1.23 4.14 8.61
N ARG A 126 -0.99 2.87 8.25
CA ARG A 126 -1.53 1.68 8.95
C ARG A 126 -1.28 1.71 10.44
N ASP A 127 -0.07 2.02 10.87
CA ASP A 127 0.29 2.01 12.29
C ASP A 127 -0.34 3.19 13.04
N THR A 128 -0.46 4.35 12.39
CA THR A 128 -1.21 5.49 12.92
C THR A 128 -2.68 5.13 13.11
N VAL A 129 -3.31 4.50 12.12
CA VAL A 129 -4.70 4.04 12.21
C VAL A 129 -4.86 3.02 13.33
N ARG A 130 -3.96 2.04 13.46
CA ARG A 130 -3.99 1.06 14.56
C ARG A 130 -3.91 1.71 15.94
N THR A 131 -3.05 2.69 16.08
CA THR A 131 -2.90 3.42 17.35
C THR A 131 -4.17 4.19 17.69
N LEU A 132 -4.74 4.92 16.74
CA LEU A 132 -5.95 5.70 16.94
C LEU A 132 -7.19 4.84 17.20
N LEU A 133 -7.24 3.64 16.65
CA LEU A 133 -8.38 2.73 16.83
C LEU A 133 -8.57 2.25 18.27
N ARG A 134 -7.59 2.42 19.15
CA ARG A 134 -7.71 2.01 20.56
C ARG A 134 -8.76 2.82 21.30
N ASP A 135 -8.84 4.12 21.01
CA ASP A 135 -9.68 5.09 21.75
C ASP A 135 -10.46 6.07 20.87
N HIS A 136 -10.42 5.90 19.54
CA HIS A 136 -11.12 6.76 18.59
C HIS A 136 -11.91 5.95 17.54
N ARG A 137 -12.93 6.58 16.99
CA ARG A 137 -13.58 6.14 15.76
C ARG A 137 -12.80 6.70 14.58
N VAL A 138 -12.21 5.85 13.75
CA VAL A 138 -11.27 6.29 12.72
C VAL A 138 -11.89 6.24 11.34
N TYR A 139 -11.75 7.37 10.64
CA TYR A 139 -12.05 7.52 9.22
C TYR A 139 -10.76 7.87 8.48
N VAL A 140 -10.60 7.38 7.25
CA VAL A 140 -9.41 7.62 6.45
C VAL A 140 -9.82 8.00 5.03
N THR A 141 -9.22 9.06 4.48
CA THR A 141 -9.32 9.34 3.04
C THR A 141 -8.39 8.39 2.29
N ASP A 142 -8.94 7.71 1.30
CA ASP A 142 -8.22 6.75 0.50
C ASP A 142 -8.27 7.16 -0.98
N TRP A 143 -7.14 7.66 -1.49
CA TRP A 143 -7.06 8.16 -2.84
C TRP A 143 -7.04 7.02 -3.86
N VAL A 144 -7.88 7.15 -4.87
CA VAL A 144 -7.93 6.24 -6.02
C VAL A 144 -6.83 6.63 -6.99
N ASP A 145 -6.18 5.64 -7.59
CA ASP A 145 -5.20 5.89 -8.65
C ASP A 145 -5.89 6.61 -9.83
N ALA A 146 -5.40 7.79 -10.17
CA ALA A 146 -5.96 8.61 -11.26
C ALA A 146 -5.92 7.91 -12.64
N ARG A 147 -5.16 6.82 -12.76
CA ARG A 147 -5.14 5.97 -13.96
C ARG A 147 -6.41 5.13 -14.12
N MET A 148 -7.14 4.93 -13.04
CA MET A 148 -8.34 4.07 -12.98
C MET A 148 -9.64 4.87 -13.07
N VAL A 149 -9.58 6.20 -13.22
CA VAL A 149 -10.72 7.11 -13.23
C VAL A 149 -10.95 7.69 -14.62
#